data_e21d03f6020844b5c5b02e5800a995a2
#
_entry.id   e21d03f6020844b5c5b02e5800a995a2
#
_cell.length_a   1.000
_cell.length_b   1.000
_cell.length_c   1.000
_cell.angle_alpha   90.00
_cell.angle_beta   90.00
_cell.angle_gamma   90.00
#
_symmetry.space_group_name_H-M   'P 1'
#
loop_
_entity.id
_entity.type
_entity.pdbx_description
1 polymer ?
#
loop_
_entity_poly.entity_id
_entity_poly.type
_entity_poly.pdbx_seq_one_letter_code
_entity_poly.pdbx_strand_id
1 'polypeptide(L)'
;KPFEGTAAAGFDIFTLPANHSTAVPGEIPFHYILQKGGKSLYYGLDGAWMLRESWNAFRKWAHFDAMILDSTIGDGEGDCRIFEHNNLRMVEEMVFTFRKLGTLKPDGKVYVDHMAKALHTDHETLVKRLAPSGITPCFDGMEIEV
;
A
#
# COMPACT_ATOMS: atom_id res chain seq x y z
N LYS A 1 10.77 14.74 -5.50
CA LYS A 1 11.99 14.21 -4.87
C LYS A 1 11.62 13.41 -3.61
N PRO A 2 12.51 12.48 -3.13
CA PRO A 2 12.24 11.72 -1.91
C PRO A 2 11.97 12.62 -0.71
N PHE A 3 10.96 12.26 0.08
CA PHE A 3 10.58 12.94 1.31
C PHE A 3 10.20 14.42 1.14
N GLU A 4 9.77 14.80 -0.04
CA GLU A 4 9.28 16.16 -0.32
C GLU A 4 7.75 16.17 -0.44
N GLY A 5 7.15 17.29 -0.02
CA GLY A 5 5.74 17.58 -0.19
C GLY A 5 5.49 18.51 -1.38
N THR A 6 4.35 18.36 -2.01
CA THR A 6 3.84 19.27 -3.05
C THR A 6 2.32 19.34 -2.96
N ALA A 7 1.72 20.38 -3.52
CA ALA A 7 0.27 20.49 -3.65
C ALA A 7 -0.13 20.40 -5.12
N ALA A 8 -1.09 19.53 -5.43
CA ALA A 8 -1.66 19.40 -6.78
C ALA A 8 -3.12 18.99 -6.72
N ALA A 9 -3.96 19.55 -7.58
CA ALA A 9 -5.39 19.22 -7.70
C ALA A 9 -6.18 19.30 -6.37
N GLY A 10 -5.73 20.17 -5.45
CA GLY A 10 -6.33 20.32 -4.12
C GLY A 10 -5.96 19.25 -3.12
N PHE A 11 -4.95 18.43 -3.41
CA PHE A 11 -4.31 17.49 -2.48
C PHE A 11 -2.97 18.03 -2.02
N ASP A 12 -2.63 17.77 -0.77
CA ASP A 12 -1.26 17.76 -0.28
C ASP A 12 -0.69 16.36 -0.51
N ILE A 13 0.43 16.28 -1.24
CA ILE A 13 1.05 15.03 -1.67
C ILE A 13 2.45 14.96 -1.08
N PHE A 14 2.78 13.86 -0.40
CA PHE A 14 4.10 13.60 0.13
C PHE A 14 4.66 12.30 -0.43
N THR A 15 5.93 12.30 -0.84
CA THR A 15 6.58 11.17 -1.49
C THR A 15 7.48 10.38 -0.54
N LEU A 16 7.37 9.07 -0.62
CA LEU A 16 8.21 8.11 0.10
C LEU A 16 8.93 7.20 -0.90
N PRO A 17 10.25 6.98 -0.81
CA PRO A 17 10.91 5.95 -1.61
C PRO A 17 10.25 4.59 -1.42
N ALA A 18 9.92 3.93 -2.52
CA ALA A 18 9.41 2.56 -2.54
C ALA A 18 10.57 1.56 -2.59
N ASN A 19 10.33 0.36 -2.09
CA ASN A 19 11.27 -0.76 -2.19
C ASN A 19 10.99 -1.53 -3.47
N HIS A 20 11.44 -0.97 -4.57
CA HIS A 20 11.31 -1.55 -5.91
C HIS A 20 12.52 -1.15 -6.78
N SER A 21 12.89 -1.98 -7.73
CA SER A 21 13.92 -1.64 -8.71
C SER A 21 13.36 -0.73 -9.82
N THR A 22 14.25 -0.05 -10.52
CA THR A 22 13.90 0.71 -11.73
C THR A 22 14.82 0.31 -12.87
N ALA A 23 14.31 0.38 -14.10
CA ALA A 23 15.10 0.10 -15.27
C ALA A 23 16.09 1.23 -15.63
N VAL A 24 15.88 2.44 -15.10
CA VAL A 24 16.66 3.62 -15.41
C VAL A 24 17.59 3.97 -14.23
N PRO A 25 18.91 3.99 -14.43
CA PRO A 25 19.83 4.35 -13.37
C PRO A 25 19.54 5.72 -12.77
N GLY A 26 19.43 5.79 -11.44
CA GLY A 26 19.18 7.02 -10.71
C GLY A 26 17.71 7.40 -10.54
N GLU A 27 16.77 6.67 -11.13
CA GLU A 27 15.36 6.78 -10.78
C GLU A 27 15.08 6.21 -9.38
N ILE A 28 14.12 6.81 -8.72
CA ILE A 28 13.63 6.38 -7.41
C ILE A 28 12.12 6.18 -7.52
N PRO A 29 11.61 4.96 -7.33
CA PRO A 29 10.17 4.71 -7.28
C PRO A 29 9.57 5.31 -6.02
N PHE A 30 8.32 5.74 -6.08
CA PHE A 30 7.66 6.40 -4.96
C PHE A 30 6.33 5.78 -4.59
N HIS A 31 6.12 5.66 -3.30
CA HIS A 31 4.79 5.64 -2.69
C HIS A 31 4.35 7.05 -2.31
N TYR A 32 3.05 7.25 -2.15
CA TYR A 32 2.48 8.56 -1.90
C TYR A 32 1.61 8.58 -0.66
N ILE A 33 1.72 9.67 0.10
CA ILE A 33 0.72 10.06 1.09
C ILE A 33 -0.08 11.20 0.48
N LEU A 34 -1.39 11.05 0.41
CA LEU A 34 -2.32 12.01 -0.15
C LEU A 34 -3.23 12.53 0.96
N GLN A 35 -3.35 13.85 1.10
CA GLN A 35 -4.23 14.47 2.08
C GLN A 35 -5.15 15.48 1.41
N LYS A 36 -6.43 15.47 1.82
CA LYS A 36 -7.43 16.45 1.41
C LYS A 36 -8.59 16.48 2.41
N GLY A 37 -9.07 17.67 2.78
CA GLY A 37 -10.24 17.81 3.64
C GLY A 37 -10.13 17.13 5.01
N GLY A 38 -8.93 17.02 5.57
CA GLY A 38 -8.67 16.34 6.84
C GLY A 38 -8.65 14.80 6.74
N LYS A 39 -8.75 14.25 5.54
CA LYS A 39 -8.59 12.82 5.25
C LYS A 39 -7.21 12.50 4.72
N SER A 40 -6.74 11.28 4.95
CA SER A 40 -5.41 10.83 4.52
C SER A 40 -5.46 9.42 3.93
N LEU A 41 -4.81 9.27 2.78
CA LEU A 41 -4.66 8.03 2.05
C LEU A 41 -3.17 7.72 1.87
N TYR A 42 -2.75 6.49 2.18
CA TYR A 42 -1.47 5.96 1.74
C TYR A 42 -1.67 5.14 0.46
N TYR A 43 -0.95 5.51 -0.59
CA TYR A 43 -0.92 4.83 -1.88
C TYR A 43 0.45 4.18 -2.07
N GLY A 44 0.53 2.88 -1.78
CA GLY A 44 1.77 2.11 -1.72
C GLY A 44 1.75 0.91 -2.66
N LEU A 45 1.63 1.17 -3.96
CA LEU A 45 1.70 0.15 -5.01
C LEU A 45 3.11 0.05 -5.58
N ASP A 46 3.40 -1.09 -6.20
CA ASP A 46 4.67 -1.38 -6.84
C ASP A 46 5.84 -1.27 -5.86
N GLY A 47 5.78 -2.06 -4.81
CA GLY A 47 6.81 -2.10 -3.78
C GLY A 47 6.59 -3.16 -2.71
N ALA A 48 7.69 -3.70 -2.19
CA ALA A 48 7.72 -4.66 -1.10
C ALA A 48 7.68 -3.98 0.28
N TRP A 49 8.25 -4.63 1.30
CA TRP A 49 8.40 -4.07 2.64
C TRP A 49 8.92 -2.63 2.59
N MET A 50 8.29 -1.78 3.37
CA MET A 50 8.68 -0.37 3.46
C MET A 50 10.13 -0.23 3.90
N LEU A 51 10.90 0.58 3.17
CA LEU A 51 12.26 0.94 3.56
C LEU A 51 12.27 1.62 4.93
N ARG A 52 13.34 1.43 5.70
CA ARG A 52 13.46 1.98 7.06
C ARG A 52 13.29 3.50 7.11
N GLU A 53 13.91 4.21 6.16
CA GLU A 53 13.78 5.67 6.05
C GLU A 53 12.36 6.10 5.69
N SER A 54 11.70 5.36 4.80
CA SER A 54 10.30 5.58 4.43
C SER A 54 9.37 5.35 5.62
N TRP A 55 9.59 4.28 6.40
CA TRP A 55 8.89 4.04 7.66
C TRP A 55 9.06 5.19 8.66
N ASN A 56 10.29 5.69 8.84
CA ASN A 56 10.57 6.79 9.76
C ASN A 56 9.87 8.10 9.37
N ALA A 57 9.66 8.34 8.07
CA ALA A 57 8.86 9.45 7.59
C ALA A 57 7.36 9.17 7.69
N PHE A 58 6.91 8.00 7.19
CA PHE A 58 5.53 7.54 7.15
C PHE A 58 4.82 7.61 8.51
N ARG A 59 5.43 7.11 9.57
CA ARG A 59 4.85 7.11 10.92
C ARG A 59 4.57 8.50 11.49
N LYS A 60 5.14 9.57 10.91
CA LYS A 60 4.85 10.96 11.30
C LYS A 60 3.49 11.44 10.76
N TRP A 61 2.96 10.76 9.75
CA TRP A 61 1.67 11.00 9.13
C TRP A 61 0.57 10.09 9.68
N ALA A 62 0.81 9.46 10.84
CA ALA A 62 -0.09 8.49 11.47
C ALA A 62 -1.57 8.91 11.49
N HIS A 63 -2.43 7.89 11.64
CA HIS A 63 -3.88 7.94 11.62
C HIS A 63 -4.47 8.06 10.21
N PHE A 64 -3.99 7.21 9.28
CA PHE A 64 -4.56 7.11 7.94
C PHE A 64 -6.02 6.66 7.94
N ASP A 65 -6.83 7.29 7.08
CA ASP A 65 -8.22 6.90 6.83
C ASP A 65 -8.31 5.70 5.89
N ALA A 66 -7.37 5.62 4.92
CA ALA A 66 -7.30 4.48 4.00
C ALA A 66 -5.86 4.18 3.58
N MET A 67 -5.65 2.93 3.16
CA MET A 67 -4.39 2.47 2.55
C MET A 67 -4.70 1.60 1.33
N ILE A 68 -3.93 1.78 0.25
CA ILE A 68 -3.91 0.90 -0.91
C ILE A 68 -2.51 0.31 -0.99
N LEU A 69 -2.40 -1.01 -0.94
CA LEU A 69 -1.13 -1.74 -0.80
C LEU A 69 -0.93 -2.70 -1.98
N ASP A 70 0.33 -2.84 -2.40
CA ASP A 70 0.75 -3.85 -3.36
C ASP A 70 0.45 -5.25 -2.83
N SER A 71 -0.06 -6.12 -3.70
CA SER A 71 -0.23 -7.54 -3.42
C SER A 71 0.05 -8.42 -4.65
N THR A 72 1.02 -8.03 -5.44
CA THR A 72 1.36 -8.68 -6.73
C THR A 72 1.46 -10.19 -6.66
N ILE A 73 2.05 -10.73 -5.58
CA ILE A 73 2.40 -12.16 -5.48
C ILE A 73 1.23 -13.04 -5.02
N GLY A 74 0.16 -12.48 -4.48
CA GLY A 74 -0.95 -13.28 -3.95
C GLY A 74 -0.52 -14.14 -2.74
N ASP A 75 -1.00 -15.38 -2.68
CA ASP A 75 -0.64 -16.35 -1.62
C ASP A 75 0.64 -17.16 -1.95
N GLY A 76 1.39 -16.79 -2.99
CA GLY A 76 2.60 -17.49 -3.42
C GLY A 76 3.71 -17.47 -2.36
N GLU A 77 4.32 -18.62 -2.11
CA GLU A 77 5.48 -18.78 -1.24
C GLU A 77 6.75 -19.02 -2.06
N GLY A 78 7.89 -18.52 -1.56
CA GLY A 78 9.20 -18.73 -2.19
C GLY A 78 9.40 -17.99 -3.51
N ASP A 79 8.56 -17.04 -3.85
CA ASP A 79 8.69 -16.23 -5.04
C ASP A 79 9.75 -15.15 -4.84
N CYS A 80 10.73 -15.06 -5.76
CA CYS A 80 11.83 -14.09 -5.67
C CYS A 80 11.35 -12.63 -5.75
N ARG A 81 10.16 -12.38 -6.29
CA ARG A 81 9.57 -11.04 -6.36
C ARG A 81 9.25 -10.42 -5.00
N ILE A 82 9.30 -11.17 -3.90
CA ILE A 82 9.14 -10.62 -2.53
C ILE A 82 10.15 -9.53 -2.16
N PHE A 83 11.22 -9.39 -2.92
CA PHE A 83 12.19 -8.31 -2.72
C PHE A 83 11.74 -6.98 -3.34
N GLU A 84 10.71 -7.00 -4.21
CA GLU A 84 10.18 -5.85 -4.95
C GLU A 84 8.67 -5.69 -4.82
N HIS A 85 7.94 -6.75 -4.44
CA HIS A 85 6.49 -6.79 -4.30
C HIS A 85 6.06 -7.50 -3.03
N ASN A 86 4.82 -7.27 -2.61
CA ASN A 86 4.25 -7.98 -1.48
C ASN A 86 3.47 -9.23 -1.91
N ASN A 87 3.49 -10.26 -1.05
CA ASN A 87 2.46 -11.28 -1.01
C ASN A 87 1.38 -10.91 0.02
N LEU A 88 0.26 -11.63 0.01
CA LEU A 88 -0.85 -11.34 0.92
C LEU A 88 -0.48 -11.47 2.40
N ARG A 89 0.39 -12.40 2.75
CA ARG A 89 0.86 -12.57 4.14
C ARG A 89 1.66 -11.34 4.62
N MET A 90 2.51 -10.78 3.76
CA MET A 90 3.25 -9.55 4.07
C MET A 90 2.29 -8.39 4.29
N VAL A 91 1.26 -8.27 3.45
CA VAL A 91 0.22 -7.23 3.60
C VAL A 91 -0.53 -7.40 4.91
N GLU A 92 -0.98 -8.61 5.25
CA GLU A 92 -1.70 -8.89 6.49
C GLU A 92 -0.87 -8.53 7.73
N GLU A 93 0.42 -8.84 7.72
CA GLU A 93 1.35 -8.50 8.81
C GLU A 93 1.55 -6.98 8.94
N MET A 94 1.70 -6.26 7.81
CA MET A 94 1.79 -4.80 7.81
C MET A 94 0.50 -4.17 8.35
N VAL A 95 -0.67 -4.61 7.87
CA VAL A 95 -1.97 -4.08 8.31
C VAL A 95 -2.20 -4.32 9.79
N PHE A 96 -1.92 -5.53 10.29
CA PHE A 96 -1.95 -5.83 11.71
C PHE A 96 -1.09 -4.88 12.53
N THR A 97 0.14 -4.65 12.07
CA THR A 97 1.10 -3.75 12.72
C THR A 97 0.62 -2.30 12.70
N PHE A 98 0.12 -1.81 11.55
CA PHE A 98 -0.39 -0.44 11.41
C PHE A 98 -1.59 -0.17 12.33
N ARG A 99 -2.52 -1.12 12.44
CA ARG A 99 -3.64 -1.02 13.40
C ARG A 99 -3.15 -1.02 14.84
N LYS A 100 -2.26 -1.94 15.20
CA LYS A 100 -1.68 -2.04 16.55
C LYS A 100 -0.95 -0.77 17.00
N LEU A 101 -0.26 -0.11 16.07
CA LEU A 101 0.48 1.13 16.34
C LEU A 101 -0.38 2.40 16.19
N GLY A 102 -1.64 2.28 15.77
CA GLY A 102 -2.51 3.42 15.51
C GLY A 102 -2.13 4.22 14.25
N THR A 103 -1.25 3.68 13.41
CA THR A 103 -0.88 4.32 12.13
C THR A 103 -2.05 4.31 11.16
N LEU A 104 -2.81 3.24 11.14
CA LEU A 104 -4.12 3.14 10.51
C LEU A 104 -5.20 3.37 11.56
N LYS A 105 -6.21 4.19 11.27
CA LYS A 105 -7.36 4.42 12.15
C LYS A 105 -8.08 3.09 12.46
N PRO A 106 -8.79 2.96 13.59
CA PRO A 106 -9.55 1.73 13.91
C PRO A 106 -10.57 1.35 12.85
N ASP A 107 -11.24 2.34 12.25
CA ASP A 107 -12.20 2.24 11.14
C ASP A 107 -11.56 2.45 9.76
N GLY A 108 -10.25 2.62 9.71
CA GLY A 108 -9.48 2.87 8.49
C GLY A 108 -9.60 1.70 7.51
N LYS A 109 -9.85 2.03 6.25
CA LYS A 109 -10.06 1.07 5.16
C LYS A 109 -8.73 0.59 4.59
N VAL A 110 -8.64 -0.68 4.23
CA VAL A 110 -7.45 -1.24 3.57
C VAL A 110 -7.86 -1.92 2.27
N TYR A 111 -7.14 -1.58 1.23
CA TYR A 111 -7.31 -2.14 -0.09
C TYR A 111 -6.01 -2.77 -0.57
N VAL A 112 -6.12 -3.82 -1.37
CA VAL A 112 -4.99 -4.41 -2.10
C VAL A 112 -5.24 -4.29 -3.59
N ASP A 113 -4.17 -3.97 -4.31
CA ASP A 113 -4.17 -3.76 -5.75
C ASP A 113 -2.83 -4.21 -6.35
N HIS A 114 -2.58 -3.89 -7.63
CA HIS A 114 -1.37 -4.31 -8.35
C HIS A 114 -1.21 -5.83 -8.37
N MET A 115 -2.31 -6.53 -8.63
CA MET A 115 -2.39 -8.00 -8.55
C MET A 115 -1.99 -8.66 -9.87
N ALA A 116 -0.97 -9.52 -9.85
CA ALA A 116 -0.60 -10.32 -11.01
C ALA A 116 -1.64 -11.43 -11.24
N LYS A 117 -2.36 -11.37 -12.35
CA LYS A 117 -3.46 -12.29 -12.68
C LYS A 117 -3.12 -13.78 -12.51
N ALA A 118 -1.89 -14.17 -12.82
CA ALA A 118 -1.45 -15.57 -12.75
C ALA A 118 -1.11 -16.05 -11.32
N LEU A 119 -1.08 -15.14 -10.34
CA LEU A 119 -0.65 -15.43 -8.96
C LEU A 119 -1.79 -15.31 -7.94
N HIS A 120 -2.96 -14.91 -8.39
CA HIS A 120 -4.15 -14.77 -7.55
C HIS A 120 -5.24 -15.77 -7.94
N THR A 121 -6.06 -16.13 -6.98
CA THR A 121 -7.33 -16.81 -7.22
C THR A 121 -8.34 -15.86 -7.89
N ASP A 122 -9.52 -16.35 -8.21
CA ASP A 122 -10.62 -15.48 -8.65
C ASP A 122 -11.00 -14.46 -7.57
N HIS A 123 -11.62 -13.36 -8.00
CA HIS A 123 -11.92 -12.22 -7.12
C HIS A 123 -12.84 -12.60 -5.95
N GLU A 124 -13.86 -13.42 -6.18
CA GLU A 124 -14.80 -13.80 -5.11
C GLU A 124 -14.12 -14.63 -4.01
N THR A 125 -13.23 -15.53 -4.40
CA THR A 125 -12.41 -16.32 -3.47
C THR A 125 -11.47 -15.42 -2.70
N LEU A 126 -10.83 -14.45 -3.38
CA LEU A 126 -9.92 -13.49 -2.75
C LEU A 126 -10.65 -12.59 -1.73
N VAL A 127 -11.85 -12.11 -2.07
CA VAL A 127 -12.69 -11.34 -1.13
C VAL A 127 -12.95 -12.13 0.16
N LYS A 128 -13.38 -13.40 0.03
CA LYS A 128 -13.62 -14.28 1.18
C LYS A 128 -12.37 -14.54 2.00
N ARG A 129 -11.22 -14.72 1.32
CA ARG A 129 -9.90 -14.96 1.93
C ARG A 129 -9.43 -13.76 2.78
N LEU A 130 -9.65 -12.55 2.30
CA LEU A 130 -9.16 -11.33 2.92
C LEU A 130 -10.12 -10.67 3.92
N ALA A 131 -11.42 -11.03 3.88
CA ALA A 131 -12.44 -10.47 4.76
C ALA A 131 -12.09 -10.56 6.27
N PRO A 132 -11.54 -11.70 6.80
CA PRO A 132 -11.16 -11.79 8.21
C PRO A 132 -10.09 -10.78 8.63
N SER A 133 -9.22 -10.38 7.72
CA SER A 133 -8.15 -9.38 7.95
C SER A 133 -8.64 -7.94 7.74
N GLY A 134 -9.89 -7.75 7.33
CA GLY A 134 -10.46 -6.44 7.02
C GLY A 134 -9.79 -5.76 5.83
N ILE A 135 -9.40 -6.56 4.83
CA ILE A 135 -8.73 -6.11 3.61
C ILE A 135 -9.66 -6.37 2.43
N THR A 136 -9.77 -5.40 1.54
CA THR A 136 -10.63 -5.47 0.34
C THR A 136 -9.77 -5.52 -0.92
N PRO A 137 -9.88 -6.55 -1.77
CA PRO A 137 -9.21 -6.54 -3.06
C PRO A 137 -9.90 -5.58 -4.02
N CYS A 138 -9.11 -4.78 -4.73
CA CYS A 138 -9.61 -3.89 -5.77
C CYS A 138 -10.02 -4.66 -7.03
N PHE A 139 -10.78 -4.01 -7.89
CA PHE A 139 -11.14 -4.47 -9.23
C PHE A 139 -11.22 -3.27 -10.19
N ASP A 140 -11.08 -3.53 -11.49
CA ASP A 140 -11.10 -2.49 -12.51
C ASP A 140 -12.40 -1.68 -12.48
N GLY A 141 -12.29 -0.38 -12.32
CA GLY A 141 -13.43 0.54 -12.20
C GLY A 141 -13.99 0.69 -10.79
N MET A 142 -13.33 0.13 -9.77
CA MET A 142 -13.75 0.34 -8.38
C MET A 142 -13.57 1.80 -7.96
N GLU A 143 -14.60 2.39 -7.37
CA GLU A 143 -14.54 3.70 -6.74
C GLU A 143 -14.31 3.56 -5.23
N ILE A 144 -13.35 4.30 -4.70
CA ILE A 144 -12.98 4.29 -3.28
C ILE A 144 -13.27 5.67 -2.68
N GLU A 145 -14.13 5.69 -1.66
CA GLU A 145 -14.39 6.88 -0.87
C GLU A 145 -13.58 6.85 0.43
N VAL A 146 -12.82 7.93 0.69
CA VAL A 146 -11.94 8.09 1.86
C VAL A 146 -12.47 9.15 2.82
#